data_5a300b1bdb16fcd17badc6ec0e60993a
#
_entry.id   5a300b1bdb16fcd17badc6ec0e60993a
#
_cell.length_a   1.000
_cell.length_b   1.000
_cell.length_c   1.000
_cell.angle_alpha   90.00
_cell.angle_beta   90.00
_cell.angle_gamma   90.00
#
_symmetry.space_group_name_H-M   'P 1'
#
loop_
_entity.id
_entity.type
_entity.pdbx_description
1 polymer ?
#
loop_
_entity_poly.entity_id
_entity_poly.type
_entity_poly.pdbx_seq_one_letter_code
_entity_poly.pdbx_strand_id
1 'polypeptide(L)'
;VASKDAVTFDRQPDLYRHWRIRVDGEIAWLELDVDENGGLVPGYELKLNSYDLGVDIEFYDATQRLRFTHPGVRTVVVTSAKDKVFCAGANIRMLAGSSHAWKVNFCKFTNETRNAIEDATANSGQTYVAAVNGTCAGGGYEIALACEKILLVDDNSSTVALPEVPLLGVLPGTGGLTRVVDKRRVRKDLADVFATRPDGVKGKTAVEWRLVDELVPRPEFRETVARRAREIARESTRPVGATGVELTPLQCEVTDDGLTYSQVSAVFDRALGIVTITLRGPGGEPGDLHEQGADGWLLALTRQLDDLILRLRTNEMELGTWVLRTVGDPEQVLAHERAVLGADDWLANEIVHYFKRTVKRLDVTSRSLIAVIEPGSCFAGLLFELALAADRQYILDGPPIDDEDSEERASVTLSPANFGAFPMGNGLTRLESRFYLEDDHLAWLKRESGRPLTPGETKELGLVTDAPDDLDWEDEIRIVLESRASLSPDALTGMEANHRFVGPETIETKIFGRLAAWQNWIFVRPNASGEEGALRRYGTGQKAVFDDKRV
;
A
#
# COMPACT_ATOMS: atom_id res chain seq x y z
N VAL A 1 4.86 26.81 -8.64
CA VAL A 1 6.23 26.46 -8.22
C VAL A 1 6.11 25.26 -7.32
N ALA A 2 6.48 24.07 -7.82
CA ALA A 2 6.48 22.86 -7.00
C ALA A 2 7.16 23.16 -5.67
N SER A 3 6.49 22.88 -4.57
CA SER A 3 7.02 23.14 -3.22
C SER A 3 8.39 22.45 -3.10
N LYS A 4 9.44 23.21 -2.74
CA LYS A 4 10.78 22.66 -2.47
C LYS A 4 10.78 21.59 -1.37
N ASP A 5 9.67 21.46 -0.66
CA ASP A 5 9.50 20.59 0.51
C ASP A 5 8.63 19.35 0.23
N ALA A 6 8.25 19.10 -1.03
CA ALA A 6 7.43 17.93 -1.38
C ALA A 6 8.20 16.62 -1.12
N VAL A 7 7.55 15.68 -0.44
CA VAL A 7 8.11 14.36 -0.17
C VAL A 7 8.15 13.53 -1.46
N THR A 8 9.29 12.93 -1.72
CA THR A 8 9.50 12.01 -2.85
C THR A 8 9.78 10.61 -2.33
N PHE A 9 9.33 9.59 -3.05
CA PHE A 9 9.43 8.18 -2.64
C PHE A 9 10.45 7.38 -3.43
N ASP A 10 10.81 7.82 -4.63
CA ASP A 10 11.89 7.22 -5.41
C ASP A 10 13.25 7.54 -4.78
N ARG A 11 14.06 6.51 -4.54
CA ARG A 11 15.38 6.61 -3.92
C ARG A 11 16.41 5.81 -4.71
N GLN A 12 17.68 6.16 -4.51
CA GLN A 12 18.80 5.40 -5.06
C GLN A 12 19.68 4.90 -3.91
N PRO A 13 20.15 3.64 -3.92
CA PRO A 13 20.87 3.04 -2.80
C PRO A 13 22.16 3.77 -2.39
N ASP A 14 22.84 4.37 -3.34
CA ASP A 14 24.06 5.16 -3.11
C ASP A 14 23.79 6.51 -2.41
N LEU A 15 22.52 6.93 -2.35
CA LEU A 15 22.05 8.14 -1.67
C LEU A 15 21.37 7.86 -0.32
N TYR A 16 21.30 6.61 0.11
CA TYR A 16 20.71 6.27 1.40
C TYR A 16 21.50 6.89 2.54
N ARG A 17 20.79 7.45 3.52
CA ARG A 17 21.37 8.05 4.73
C ARG A 17 21.23 7.15 5.95
N HIS A 18 20.27 6.22 5.93
CA HIS A 18 19.82 5.49 7.11
C HIS A 18 19.95 3.98 7.00
N TRP A 19 19.92 3.46 5.77
CA TRP A 19 20.00 2.03 5.50
C TRP A 19 21.20 1.69 4.64
N ARG A 20 21.77 0.52 4.88
CA ARG A 20 22.84 -0.06 4.04
C ARG A 20 22.42 -1.44 3.58
N ILE A 21 22.58 -1.69 2.28
CA ILE A 21 22.35 -3.00 1.67
C ILE A 21 23.71 -3.62 1.41
N ARG A 22 23.95 -4.83 1.95
CA ARG A 22 25.12 -5.63 1.65
C ARG A 22 24.67 -7.02 1.24
N VAL A 23 24.97 -7.40 0.01
CA VAL A 23 24.66 -8.72 -0.54
C VAL A 23 25.88 -9.62 -0.43
N ASP A 24 25.70 -10.80 0.15
CA ASP A 24 26.72 -11.83 0.33
C ASP A 24 26.15 -13.19 -0.16
N GLY A 25 26.34 -13.48 -1.44
CA GLY A 25 25.76 -14.65 -2.08
C GLY A 25 24.22 -14.65 -2.04
N GLU A 26 23.65 -15.62 -1.37
CA GLU A 26 22.20 -15.80 -1.24
C GLU A 26 21.58 -14.99 -0.09
N ILE A 27 22.39 -14.26 0.67
CA ILE A 27 21.96 -13.51 1.85
C ILE A 27 22.18 -12.02 1.62
N ALA A 28 21.15 -11.23 1.85
CA ALA A 28 21.29 -9.79 1.99
C ALA A 28 21.25 -9.38 3.47
N TRP A 29 22.12 -8.45 3.80
CA TRP A 29 22.12 -7.78 5.10
C TRP A 29 21.58 -6.37 4.90
N LEU A 30 20.49 -6.08 5.55
CA LEU A 30 19.84 -4.78 5.55
C LEU A 30 20.08 -4.15 6.91
N GLU A 31 21.07 -3.27 6.98
CA GLU A 31 21.58 -2.71 8.22
C GLU A 31 21.02 -1.30 8.46
N LEU A 32 20.35 -1.11 9.59
CA LEU A 32 19.85 0.18 10.04
C LEU A 32 20.94 0.96 10.75
N ASP A 33 21.32 2.10 10.17
CA ASP A 33 22.31 3.03 10.72
C ASP A 33 21.81 4.47 10.55
N VAL A 34 20.83 4.83 11.34
CA VAL A 34 20.14 6.12 11.19
C VAL A 34 21.09 7.29 11.43
N ASP A 35 21.19 8.18 10.45
CA ASP A 35 21.78 9.51 10.63
C ASP A 35 20.89 10.34 11.55
N GLU A 36 21.36 10.61 12.77
CA GLU A 36 20.57 11.30 13.78
C GLU A 36 20.13 12.71 13.35
N ASN A 37 20.90 13.35 12.47
CA ASN A 37 20.59 14.68 11.90
C ASN A 37 19.93 14.60 10.52
N GLY A 38 19.60 13.39 10.06
CA GLY A 38 19.04 13.09 8.75
C GLY A 38 17.51 13.11 8.69
N GLY A 39 16.83 13.76 9.61
CA GLY A 39 15.38 13.87 9.60
C GLY A 39 14.82 14.43 8.30
N LEU A 40 13.68 13.92 7.86
CA LEU A 40 13.01 14.33 6.62
C LEU A 40 12.64 15.82 6.65
N VAL A 41 12.26 16.32 7.82
CA VAL A 41 11.97 17.74 8.08
C VAL A 41 12.78 18.21 9.28
N PRO A 42 13.11 19.52 9.38
CA PRO A 42 13.82 20.06 10.54
C PRO A 42 12.98 20.01 11.82
N GLY A 43 13.64 20.04 12.98
CA GLY A 43 12.99 20.20 14.29
C GLY A 43 13.05 18.98 15.21
N TYR A 44 13.65 17.87 14.80
CA TYR A 44 13.90 16.70 15.64
C TYR A 44 15.18 15.96 15.24
N GLU A 45 15.69 15.17 16.16
CA GLU A 45 16.83 14.28 15.96
C GLU A 45 16.38 12.82 16.02
N LEU A 46 16.94 11.96 15.16
CA LEU A 46 16.62 10.54 15.05
C LEU A 46 17.54 9.68 15.93
N LYS A 47 17.51 9.88 17.26
CA LYS A 47 18.35 9.14 18.20
C LYS A 47 17.94 7.67 18.33
N LEU A 48 18.88 6.84 18.71
CA LEU A 48 18.68 5.41 19.01
C LEU A 48 18.07 4.63 17.85
N ASN A 49 18.47 4.93 16.62
CA ASN A 49 17.84 4.34 15.43
C ASN A 49 16.32 4.53 15.38
N SER A 50 15.80 5.61 15.97
CA SER A 50 14.40 5.98 15.76
C SER A 50 14.20 6.41 14.32
N TYR A 51 12.99 6.27 13.81
CA TYR A 51 12.73 6.54 12.41
C TYR A 51 11.58 7.54 12.20
N ASP A 52 11.67 8.27 11.11
CA ASP A 52 10.62 9.06 10.50
C ASP A 52 10.21 8.46 9.14
N LEU A 53 9.41 9.20 8.37
CA LEU A 53 9.00 8.76 7.03
C LEU A 53 10.20 8.60 6.09
N GLY A 54 11.24 9.44 6.20
CA GLY A 54 12.44 9.36 5.36
C GLY A 54 13.20 8.06 5.52
N VAL A 55 13.37 7.60 6.76
CA VAL A 55 13.98 6.30 7.08
C VAL A 55 13.16 5.15 6.51
N ASP A 56 11.83 5.23 6.60
CA ASP A 56 10.95 4.16 6.11
C ASP A 56 10.84 4.15 4.57
N ILE A 57 10.97 5.31 3.90
CA ILE A 57 11.05 5.39 2.44
C ILE A 57 12.29 4.64 1.92
N GLU A 58 13.45 4.83 2.54
CA GLU A 58 14.66 4.07 2.16
C GLU A 58 14.48 2.56 2.42
N PHE A 59 13.82 2.20 3.53
CA PHE A 59 13.51 0.80 3.83
C PHE A 59 12.59 0.18 2.77
N TYR A 60 11.56 0.88 2.38
CA TYR A 60 10.67 0.47 1.30
C TYR A 60 11.43 0.29 -0.02
N ASP A 61 12.22 1.28 -0.44
CA ASP A 61 13.01 1.19 -1.67
C ASP A 61 13.99 0.02 -1.61
N ALA A 62 14.67 -0.20 -0.47
CA ALA A 62 15.58 -1.33 -0.28
C ALA A 62 14.87 -2.68 -0.46
N THR A 63 13.65 -2.85 0.06
CA THR A 63 12.88 -4.10 -0.12
C THR A 63 12.53 -4.34 -1.59
N GLN A 64 12.20 -3.30 -2.34
CA GLN A 64 11.93 -3.40 -3.78
C GLN A 64 13.20 -3.78 -4.56
N ARG A 65 14.34 -3.17 -4.26
CA ARG A 65 15.61 -3.49 -4.91
C ARG A 65 16.06 -4.92 -4.65
N LEU A 66 15.88 -5.41 -3.44
CA LEU A 66 16.17 -6.80 -3.12
C LEU A 66 15.33 -7.79 -3.95
N ARG A 67 14.11 -7.42 -4.32
CA ARG A 67 13.24 -8.25 -5.16
C ARG A 67 13.62 -8.22 -6.63
N PHE A 68 13.96 -7.05 -7.18
CA PHE A 68 14.18 -6.84 -8.63
C PHE A 68 15.66 -6.86 -9.02
N THR A 69 16.51 -6.16 -8.29
CA THR A 69 17.94 -6.04 -8.63
C THR A 69 18.74 -7.24 -8.17
N HIS A 70 18.29 -7.92 -7.10
CA HIS A 70 19.01 -9.06 -6.51
C HIS A 70 18.17 -10.35 -6.48
N PRO A 71 17.83 -10.95 -7.64
CA PRO A 71 16.98 -12.13 -7.69
C PRO A 71 17.59 -13.36 -7.00
N GLY A 72 18.91 -13.43 -6.87
CA GLY A 72 19.62 -14.50 -6.16
C GLY A 72 19.56 -14.41 -4.64
N VAL A 73 19.11 -13.29 -4.07
CA VAL A 73 18.93 -13.15 -2.61
C VAL A 73 17.74 -13.96 -2.16
N ARG A 74 17.96 -14.87 -1.23
CA ARG A 74 16.98 -15.83 -0.69
C ARG A 74 16.58 -15.53 0.74
N THR A 75 17.51 -14.99 1.55
CA THR A 75 17.26 -14.55 2.91
C THR A 75 17.72 -13.11 3.08
N VAL A 76 16.88 -12.30 3.69
CA VAL A 76 17.19 -10.92 4.05
C VAL A 76 17.29 -10.81 5.57
N VAL A 77 18.46 -10.47 6.07
CA VAL A 77 18.68 -10.24 7.50
C VAL A 77 18.57 -8.75 7.80
N VAL A 78 17.56 -8.38 8.55
CA VAL A 78 17.37 -7.01 9.05
C VAL A 78 18.08 -6.90 10.38
N THR A 79 19.03 -5.98 10.51
CA THR A 79 19.81 -5.77 11.73
C THR A 79 20.18 -4.30 11.90
N SER A 80 20.90 -3.98 12.97
CA SER A 80 21.40 -2.63 13.25
C SER A 80 22.92 -2.59 13.18
N ALA A 81 23.44 -1.50 12.64
CA ALA A 81 24.87 -1.17 12.69
C ALA A 81 25.28 -0.57 14.04
N LYS A 82 24.33 -0.11 14.86
CA LYS A 82 24.60 0.46 16.18
C LYS A 82 24.76 -0.64 17.25
N ASP A 83 25.69 -0.43 18.16
CA ASP A 83 25.90 -1.36 19.27
C ASP A 83 24.77 -1.22 20.31
N LYS A 84 24.27 -2.35 20.81
CA LYS A 84 23.22 -2.47 21.85
C LYS A 84 21.87 -1.81 21.56
N VAL A 85 21.67 -1.29 20.35
CA VAL A 85 20.40 -0.72 19.92
C VAL A 85 20.02 -1.29 18.57
N PHE A 86 18.89 -1.96 18.50
CA PHE A 86 18.30 -2.35 17.21
C PHE A 86 17.53 -1.16 16.64
N CYS A 87 16.44 -0.75 17.27
CA CYS A 87 15.63 0.40 16.87
C CYS A 87 14.68 0.81 18.00
N ALA A 88 14.63 2.09 18.30
CA ALA A 88 13.72 2.65 19.31
C ALA A 88 12.30 2.92 18.79
N GLY A 89 12.04 2.66 17.50
CA GLY A 89 10.74 2.86 16.87
C GLY A 89 10.53 4.24 16.26
N ALA A 90 9.30 4.60 15.98
CA ALA A 90 8.94 5.88 15.40
C ALA A 90 9.39 7.05 16.29
N ASN A 91 9.91 8.11 15.68
CA ASN A 91 10.42 9.26 16.44
C ASN A 91 9.27 10.01 17.12
N ILE A 92 9.31 10.03 18.47
CA ILE A 92 8.23 10.61 19.29
C ILE A 92 8.10 12.12 19.10
N ARG A 93 9.23 12.83 18.94
CA ARG A 93 9.18 14.29 18.72
C ARG A 93 8.60 14.64 17.36
N MET A 94 8.94 13.86 16.33
CA MET A 94 8.30 13.98 15.02
C MET A 94 6.78 13.77 15.13
N LEU A 95 6.34 12.69 15.80
CA LEU A 95 4.91 12.40 15.98
C LEU A 95 4.21 13.51 16.77
N ALA A 96 4.79 14.00 17.86
CA ALA A 96 4.21 15.08 18.67
C ALA A 96 4.04 16.38 17.89
N GLY A 97 4.99 16.71 17.00
CA GLY A 97 4.97 17.92 16.19
C GLY A 97 4.18 17.83 14.88
N SER A 98 3.72 16.64 14.51
CA SER A 98 3.04 16.41 13.22
C SER A 98 1.53 16.65 13.30
N SER A 99 0.93 17.04 12.16
CA SER A 99 -0.52 17.10 12.00
C SER A 99 -1.15 15.72 12.12
N HIS A 100 -2.46 15.68 12.37
CA HIS A 100 -3.21 14.41 12.40
C HIS A 100 -3.09 13.65 11.07
N ALA A 101 -3.30 14.32 9.96
CA ALA A 101 -3.21 13.70 8.62
C ALA A 101 -1.81 13.12 8.35
N TRP A 102 -0.74 13.84 8.72
CA TRP A 102 0.63 13.32 8.61
C TRP A 102 0.83 12.04 9.41
N LYS A 103 0.41 12.02 10.68
CA LYS A 103 0.53 10.83 11.53
C LYS A 103 -0.15 9.61 10.94
N VAL A 104 -1.38 9.78 10.44
CA VAL A 104 -2.15 8.67 9.86
C VAL A 104 -1.54 8.19 8.56
N ASN A 105 -1.13 9.08 7.65
CA ASN A 105 -0.47 8.71 6.40
C ASN A 105 0.90 8.06 6.64
N PHE A 106 1.66 8.55 7.62
CA PHE A 106 2.91 7.91 8.06
C PHE A 106 2.67 6.46 8.53
N CYS A 107 1.70 6.24 9.42
CA CYS A 107 1.37 4.88 9.89
C CYS A 107 0.84 3.99 8.74
N LYS A 108 0.07 4.54 7.81
CA LYS A 108 -0.40 3.81 6.64
C LYS A 108 0.75 3.30 5.77
N PHE A 109 1.69 4.18 5.44
CA PHE A 109 2.88 3.82 4.65
C PHE A 109 3.75 2.78 5.37
N THR A 110 4.01 2.97 6.67
CA THR A 110 4.81 2.03 7.45
C THR A 110 4.14 0.65 7.55
N ASN A 111 2.82 0.59 7.69
CA ASN A 111 2.08 -0.67 7.64
C ASN A 111 2.21 -1.37 6.28
N GLU A 112 2.10 -0.64 5.18
CA GLU A 112 2.27 -1.18 3.83
C GLU A 112 3.68 -1.73 3.60
N THR A 113 4.72 -1.07 4.13
CA THR A 113 6.10 -1.56 4.08
C THR A 113 6.26 -2.89 4.84
N ARG A 114 5.67 -3.03 6.03
CA ARG A 114 5.71 -4.29 6.80
C ARG A 114 4.95 -5.40 6.09
N ASN A 115 3.80 -5.10 5.50
CA ASN A 115 3.05 -6.05 4.68
C ASN A 115 3.85 -6.48 3.44
N ALA A 116 4.66 -5.60 2.83
CA ALA A 116 5.53 -5.94 1.71
C ALA A 116 6.64 -6.94 2.09
N ILE A 117 7.16 -6.88 3.32
CA ILE A 117 8.10 -7.87 3.86
C ILE A 117 7.44 -9.25 3.96
N GLU A 118 6.23 -9.31 4.51
CA GLU A 118 5.46 -10.56 4.61
C GLU A 118 5.09 -11.11 3.22
N ASP A 119 4.74 -10.23 2.27
CA ASP A 119 4.49 -10.61 0.88
C ASP A 119 5.75 -11.17 0.20
N ALA A 120 6.94 -10.61 0.46
CA ALA A 120 8.19 -11.14 -0.06
C ALA A 120 8.46 -12.57 0.42
N THR A 121 8.25 -12.83 1.70
CA THR A 121 8.38 -14.18 2.28
C THR A 121 7.37 -15.15 1.67
N ALA A 122 6.10 -14.74 1.52
CA ALA A 122 5.04 -15.60 1.04
C ALA A 122 5.08 -15.85 -0.48
N ASN A 123 5.48 -14.87 -1.29
CA ASN A 123 5.27 -14.88 -2.73
C ASN A 123 6.53 -14.72 -3.58
N SER A 124 7.67 -14.31 -3.00
CA SER A 124 8.92 -14.10 -3.75
C SER A 124 10.03 -15.08 -3.36
N GLY A 125 9.82 -15.91 -2.35
CA GLY A 125 10.87 -16.80 -1.84
C GLY A 125 12.01 -16.04 -1.15
N GLN A 126 11.84 -14.79 -0.78
CA GLN A 126 12.78 -14.00 0.05
C GLN A 126 12.30 -13.97 1.50
N THR A 127 12.90 -14.77 2.35
CA THR A 127 12.53 -14.84 3.76
C THR A 127 13.27 -13.79 4.56
N TYR A 128 12.53 -12.96 5.29
CA TYR A 128 13.08 -11.93 6.16
C TYR A 128 13.32 -12.46 7.58
N VAL A 129 14.49 -12.16 8.11
CA VAL A 129 14.92 -12.54 9.46
C VAL A 129 15.35 -11.30 10.22
N ALA A 130 14.80 -11.07 11.39
CA ALA A 130 15.23 -9.99 12.27
C ALA A 130 16.37 -10.49 13.18
N ALA A 131 17.55 -9.90 13.04
CA ALA A 131 18.69 -10.11 13.93
C ALA A 131 18.75 -8.96 14.92
N VAL A 132 18.06 -9.13 16.05
CA VAL A 132 17.88 -8.11 17.07
C VAL A 132 19.10 -8.09 17.98
N ASN A 133 20.09 -7.27 17.63
CA ASN A 133 21.40 -7.19 18.28
C ASN A 133 21.44 -6.21 19.47
N GLY A 134 20.30 -5.65 19.87
CA GLY A 134 20.17 -4.69 20.93
C GLY A 134 18.72 -4.45 21.32
N THR A 135 18.48 -3.38 22.07
CA THR A 135 17.10 -2.99 22.46
C THR A 135 16.23 -2.69 21.25
N CYS A 136 15.05 -3.26 21.26
CA CYS A 136 14.10 -3.23 20.16
C CYS A 136 12.72 -2.85 20.69
N ALA A 137 12.27 -1.63 20.43
CA ALA A 137 11.07 -1.07 21.04
C ALA A 137 10.12 -0.46 20.00
N GLY A 138 8.83 -0.51 20.29
CA GLY A 138 7.80 0.14 19.50
C GLY A 138 7.84 -0.29 18.04
N GLY A 139 7.83 0.68 17.14
CA GLY A 139 7.95 0.44 15.71
C GLY A 139 9.19 -0.36 15.28
N GLY A 140 10.26 -0.35 16.07
CA GLY A 140 11.43 -1.21 15.85
C GLY A 140 11.10 -2.69 16.03
N TYR A 141 10.34 -3.02 17.08
CA TYR A 141 9.85 -4.39 17.25
C TYR A 141 8.76 -4.74 16.23
N GLU A 142 7.97 -3.78 15.76
CA GLU A 142 7.01 -4.00 14.68
C GLU A 142 7.68 -4.36 13.35
N ILE A 143 8.90 -3.84 13.05
CA ILE A 143 9.73 -4.33 11.94
C ILE A 143 10.10 -5.80 12.15
N ALA A 144 10.58 -6.17 13.34
CA ALA A 144 10.94 -7.54 13.65
C ALA A 144 9.74 -8.49 13.55
N LEU A 145 8.55 -8.07 13.99
CA LEU A 145 7.29 -8.82 13.90
C LEU A 145 6.86 -9.10 12.44
N ALA A 146 7.21 -8.22 11.51
CA ALA A 146 6.96 -8.44 10.09
C ALA A 146 7.87 -9.51 9.48
N CYS A 147 9.04 -9.75 10.07
CA CYS A 147 9.95 -10.81 9.66
C CYS A 147 9.39 -12.19 10.03
N GLU A 148 9.89 -13.24 9.36
CA GLU A 148 9.48 -14.64 9.60
C GLU A 148 10.12 -15.21 10.86
N LYS A 149 11.39 -14.85 11.12
CA LYS A 149 12.15 -15.27 12.29
C LYS A 149 12.73 -14.06 13.02
N ILE A 150 12.77 -14.16 14.35
CA ILE A 150 13.34 -13.15 15.23
C ILE A 150 14.38 -13.81 16.13
N LEU A 151 15.66 -13.43 15.97
CA LEU A 151 16.74 -13.83 16.85
C LEU A 151 17.08 -12.65 17.76
N LEU A 152 17.04 -12.85 19.06
CA LEU A 152 17.38 -11.84 20.06
C LEU A 152 18.74 -12.15 20.69
N VAL A 153 19.59 -11.14 20.77
CA VAL A 153 20.86 -11.26 21.49
C VAL A 153 20.60 -11.46 23.00
N ASP A 154 21.26 -12.45 23.56
CA ASP A 154 21.24 -12.73 24.99
C ASP A 154 22.45 -12.04 25.68
N ASP A 155 22.21 -10.85 26.20
CA ASP A 155 23.23 -10.00 26.86
C ASP A 155 22.74 -9.41 28.20
N ASN A 156 21.66 -9.95 28.73
CA ASN A 156 20.99 -9.49 29.96
C ASN A 156 20.40 -8.06 29.92
N SER A 157 20.56 -7.32 28.83
CA SER A 157 20.09 -5.93 28.69
C SER A 157 19.12 -5.71 27.56
N SER A 158 19.28 -6.43 26.46
CA SER A 158 18.46 -6.26 25.25
C SER A 158 17.06 -6.83 25.45
N THR A 159 16.05 -6.02 25.13
CA THR A 159 14.63 -6.33 25.28
C THR A 159 13.87 -6.13 23.96
N VAL A 160 12.73 -6.79 23.85
CA VAL A 160 11.66 -6.44 22.90
C VAL A 160 10.51 -5.79 23.67
N ALA A 161 9.92 -4.73 23.15
CA ALA A 161 8.87 -3.98 23.83
C ALA A 161 7.87 -3.34 22.86
N LEU A 162 6.62 -3.19 23.30
CA LEU A 162 5.60 -2.32 22.68
C LEU A 162 5.12 -1.32 23.76
N PRO A 163 5.90 -0.28 24.06
CA PRO A 163 5.67 0.58 25.20
C PRO A 163 4.73 1.75 24.94
N GLU A 164 4.01 1.76 23.82
CA GLU A 164 3.21 2.89 23.38
C GLU A 164 2.04 3.17 24.33
N VAL A 165 1.37 2.13 24.83
CA VAL A 165 0.23 2.29 25.75
C VAL A 165 0.68 2.91 27.07
N PRO A 166 1.67 2.34 27.80
CA PRO A 166 2.05 2.88 29.10
C PRO A 166 2.81 4.20 29.05
N LEU A 167 3.55 4.49 27.97
CA LEU A 167 4.41 5.68 27.92
C LEU A 167 3.82 6.82 27.09
N LEU A 168 3.05 6.52 26.03
CA LEU A 168 2.61 7.51 25.06
C LEU A 168 1.09 7.69 25.00
N GLY A 169 0.32 6.80 25.65
CA GLY A 169 -1.14 6.84 25.58
C GLY A 169 -1.71 6.60 24.18
N VAL A 170 -0.95 5.92 23.31
CA VAL A 170 -1.36 5.52 21.96
C VAL A 170 -1.12 4.02 21.77
N LEU A 171 -1.55 3.49 20.64
CA LEU A 171 -1.32 2.09 20.30
C LEU A 171 -0.03 1.92 19.46
N PRO A 172 0.63 0.75 19.52
CA PRO A 172 1.62 0.35 18.52
C PRO A 172 0.90 0.12 17.18
N GLY A 173 0.82 1.20 16.39
CA GLY A 173 -0.09 1.34 15.24
C GLY A 173 0.43 0.74 13.94
N THR A 174 1.66 0.20 13.92
CA THR A 174 2.25 -0.43 12.74
C THR A 174 2.09 -1.96 12.75
N GLY A 175 0.93 -2.41 13.21
CA GLY A 175 0.51 -3.81 13.21
C GLY A 175 1.01 -4.65 14.38
N GLY A 176 1.65 -4.03 15.39
CA GLY A 176 2.28 -4.73 16.52
C GLY A 176 1.31 -5.59 17.32
N LEU A 177 0.20 -5.01 17.78
CA LEU A 177 -0.79 -5.74 18.57
C LEU A 177 -1.37 -6.94 17.82
N THR A 178 -1.73 -6.75 16.55
CA THR A 178 -2.27 -7.81 15.70
C THR A 178 -1.24 -8.92 15.48
N ARG A 179 0.00 -8.56 15.11
CA ARG A 179 1.04 -9.58 14.87
C ARG A 179 1.42 -10.36 16.13
N VAL A 180 1.40 -9.74 17.28
CA VAL A 180 1.68 -10.44 18.56
C VAL A 180 0.67 -11.55 18.80
N VAL A 181 -0.63 -11.30 18.63
CA VAL A 181 -1.66 -12.31 18.91
C VAL A 181 -1.92 -13.25 17.72
N ASP A 182 -2.05 -12.73 16.49
CA ASP A 182 -2.46 -13.52 15.34
C ASP A 182 -1.29 -14.25 14.66
N LYS A 183 -0.13 -13.58 14.48
CA LYS A 183 1.04 -14.17 13.83
C LYS A 183 1.92 -14.94 14.82
N ARG A 184 2.31 -14.30 15.92
CA ARG A 184 3.15 -14.92 16.95
C ARG A 184 2.39 -15.85 17.87
N ARG A 185 1.06 -15.76 17.89
CA ARG A 185 0.17 -16.57 18.73
C ARG A 185 0.52 -16.46 20.22
N VAL A 186 0.88 -15.27 20.65
CA VAL A 186 1.06 -14.97 22.06
C VAL A 186 -0.30 -15.07 22.73
N ARG A 187 -0.37 -15.79 23.87
CA ARG A 187 -1.62 -15.92 24.61
C ARG A 187 -2.12 -14.53 25.06
N LYS A 188 -3.42 -14.28 24.94
CA LYS A 188 -4.05 -12.97 25.13
C LYS A 188 -3.63 -12.26 26.41
N ASP A 189 -3.60 -12.95 27.54
CA ASP A 189 -3.20 -12.40 28.85
C ASP A 189 -1.71 -12.01 28.89
N LEU A 190 -0.84 -12.78 28.25
CA LEU A 190 0.58 -12.42 28.12
C LEU A 190 0.79 -11.25 27.15
N ALA A 191 0.01 -11.17 26.10
CA ALA A 191 0.01 -10.04 25.18
C ALA A 191 -0.44 -8.75 25.87
N ASP A 192 -1.45 -8.82 26.75
CA ASP A 192 -1.91 -7.70 27.57
C ASP A 192 -0.79 -7.21 28.50
N VAL A 193 -0.17 -8.12 29.27
CA VAL A 193 0.98 -7.80 30.15
C VAL A 193 2.12 -7.20 29.33
N PHE A 194 2.44 -7.77 28.17
CA PHE A 194 3.51 -7.29 27.30
C PHE A 194 3.26 -5.85 26.79
N ALA A 195 2.05 -5.58 26.30
CA ALA A 195 1.68 -4.28 25.72
C ALA A 195 1.49 -3.17 26.78
N THR A 196 1.38 -3.53 28.07
CA THR A 196 1.27 -2.58 29.19
C THR A 196 2.55 -2.45 30.00
N ARG A 197 3.62 -3.12 29.60
CA ARG A 197 4.90 -3.15 30.29
C ARG A 197 5.92 -2.24 29.61
N PRO A 198 6.36 -1.13 30.24
CA PRO A 198 7.27 -0.18 29.61
C PRO A 198 8.68 -0.74 29.37
N ASP A 199 9.16 -1.62 30.25
CA ASP A 199 10.53 -2.16 30.19
C ASP A 199 10.70 -3.31 29.19
N GLY A 200 9.60 -3.79 28.59
CA GLY A 200 9.63 -4.92 27.65
C GLY A 200 9.96 -6.26 28.30
N VAL A 201 10.35 -7.21 27.47
CA VAL A 201 10.65 -8.60 27.84
C VAL A 201 11.99 -9.01 27.23
N LYS A 202 12.78 -9.77 27.97
CA LYS A 202 14.12 -10.26 27.56
C LYS A 202 14.33 -11.72 27.90
N GLY A 203 15.43 -12.26 27.39
CA GLY A 203 15.92 -13.57 27.77
C GLY A 203 14.92 -14.70 27.48
N LYS A 204 14.96 -15.74 28.31
CA LYS A 204 14.11 -16.93 28.13
C LYS A 204 12.61 -16.62 28.10
N THR A 205 12.15 -15.64 28.87
CA THR A 205 10.75 -15.22 28.90
C THR A 205 10.29 -14.72 27.51
N ALA A 206 11.15 -14.05 26.75
CA ALA A 206 10.80 -13.60 25.40
C ALA A 206 10.53 -14.80 24.45
N VAL A 207 11.29 -15.89 24.58
CA VAL A 207 11.06 -17.13 23.82
C VAL A 207 9.82 -17.87 24.32
N GLU A 208 9.69 -18.04 25.63
CA GLU A 208 8.55 -18.73 26.27
C GLU A 208 7.22 -18.06 25.90
N TRP A 209 7.19 -16.73 25.81
CA TRP A 209 6.02 -15.98 25.39
C TRP A 209 5.89 -15.87 23.86
N ARG A 210 6.78 -16.50 23.09
CA ARG A 210 6.80 -16.47 21.61
C ARG A 210 7.03 -15.08 21.02
N LEU A 211 7.56 -14.14 21.79
CA LEU A 211 7.89 -12.82 21.31
C LEU A 211 9.09 -12.84 20.35
N VAL A 212 10.01 -13.78 20.58
CA VAL A 212 11.15 -14.08 19.70
C VAL A 212 11.27 -15.58 19.49
N ASP A 213 12.01 -16.01 18.45
CA ASP A 213 12.17 -17.42 18.13
C ASP A 213 13.39 -18.07 18.81
N GLU A 214 14.49 -17.31 18.90
CA GLU A 214 15.76 -17.84 19.41
C GLU A 214 16.52 -16.77 20.20
N LEU A 215 17.16 -17.21 21.29
CA LEU A 215 18.14 -16.42 22.02
C LEU A 215 19.54 -16.85 21.61
N VAL A 216 20.40 -15.88 21.35
CA VAL A 216 21.77 -16.14 20.93
C VAL A 216 22.75 -15.34 21.80
N PRO A 217 23.73 -15.98 22.48
CA PRO A 217 24.76 -15.28 23.22
C PRO A 217 25.50 -14.25 22.36
N ARG A 218 25.79 -13.08 22.90
CA ARG A 218 26.43 -11.98 22.16
C ARG A 218 27.71 -12.41 21.41
N PRO A 219 28.64 -13.20 21.98
CA PRO A 219 29.84 -13.62 21.25
C PRO A 219 29.55 -14.46 19.99
N GLU A 220 28.47 -15.23 19.99
CA GLU A 220 28.08 -16.13 18.91
C GLU A 220 27.03 -15.51 17.96
N PHE A 221 26.54 -14.32 18.28
CA PHE A 221 25.34 -13.76 17.64
C PHE A 221 25.47 -13.66 16.14
N ARG A 222 26.53 -13.00 15.65
CA ARG A 222 26.73 -12.78 14.21
C ARG A 222 26.88 -14.08 13.42
N GLU A 223 27.64 -15.04 13.97
CA GLU A 223 27.86 -16.34 13.33
C GLU A 223 26.58 -17.17 13.29
N THR A 224 25.84 -17.20 14.39
CA THR A 224 24.55 -17.91 14.49
C THR A 224 23.52 -17.35 13.54
N VAL A 225 23.37 -16.01 13.48
CA VAL A 225 22.47 -15.36 12.51
C VAL A 225 22.84 -15.73 11.08
N ALA A 226 24.12 -15.66 10.70
CA ALA A 226 24.58 -16.03 9.36
C ALA A 226 24.31 -17.51 9.04
N ARG A 227 24.48 -18.40 10.03
CA ARG A 227 24.17 -19.84 9.87
C ARG A 227 22.67 -20.06 9.66
N ARG A 228 21.82 -19.45 10.50
CA ARG A 228 20.35 -19.52 10.36
C ARG A 228 19.87 -18.98 9.02
N ALA A 229 20.43 -17.86 8.58
CA ALA A 229 20.10 -17.27 7.29
C ALA A 229 20.41 -18.23 6.12
N ARG A 230 21.56 -18.94 6.17
CA ARG A 230 21.91 -19.95 5.16
C ARG A 230 20.98 -21.17 5.21
N GLU A 231 20.61 -21.62 6.40
CA GLU A 231 19.65 -22.71 6.57
C GLU A 231 18.31 -22.37 5.90
N ILE A 232 17.78 -21.17 6.15
CA ILE A 232 16.53 -20.67 5.56
C ILE A 232 16.68 -20.50 4.03
N ALA A 233 17.81 -19.99 3.56
CA ALA A 233 18.04 -19.79 2.13
C ALA A 233 17.95 -21.09 1.30
N ARG A 234 18.26 -22.25 1.90
CA ARG A 234 18.17 -23.56 1.23
C ARG A 234 16.74 -23.98 0.89
N GLU A 235 15.76 -23.45 1.59
CA GLU A 235 14.33 -23.74 1.38
C GLU A 235 13.69 -22.82 0.32
N SER A 236 14.41 -21.79 -0.13
CA SER A 236 13.90 -20.79 -1.05
C SER A 236 13.75 -21.31 -2.47
N THR A 237 12.68 -20.88 -3.12
CA THR A 237 12.39 -21.12 -4.55
C THR A 237 12.97 -20.05 -5.48
N ARG A 238 13.74 -19.10 -4.95
CA ARG A 238 14.38 -18.06 -5.78
C ARG A 238 15.31 -18.64 -6.82
N PRO A 239 15.42 -18.01 -8.01
CA PRO A 239 16.23 -18.52 -9.09
C PRO A 239 17.72 -18.53 -8.72
N VAL A 240 18.47 -19.42 -9.35
CA VAL A 240 19.94 -19.52 -9.24
C VAL A 240 20.57 -18.87 -10.47
N GLY A 241 21.53 -17.95 -10.25
CA GLY A 241 22.31 -17.35 -11.34
C GLY A 241 21.52 -16.38 -12.24
N ALA A 242 20.33 -15.96 -11.83
CA ALA A 242 19.55 -14.99 -12.58
C ALA A 242 20.16 -13.59 -12.51
N THR A 243 20.09 -12.86 -13.62
CA THR A 243 20.47 -11.45 -13.69
C THR A 243 19.32 -10.58 -13.22
N GLY A 244 19.61 -9.64 -12.32
CA GLY A 244 18.62 -8.71 -11.81
C GLY A 244 18.23 -7.63 -12.81
N VAL A 245 17.13 -6.97 -12.53
CA VAL A 245 16.64 -5.79 -13.24
C VAL A 245 16.95 -4.55 -12.40
N GLU A 246 17.67 -3.61 -12.97
CA GLU A 246 17.97 -2.33 -12.33
C GLU A 246 16.72 -1.44 -12.31
N LEU A 247 16.36 -0.96 -11.13
CA LEU A 247 15.27 0.00 -10.97
C LEU A 247 15.82 1.43 -11.16
N THR A 248 15.78 1.90 -12.39
CA THR A 248 16.24 3.24 -12.77
C THR A 248 15.39 4.33 -12.13
N PRO A 249 15.93 5.54 -11.89
CA PRO A 249 15.17 6.67 -11.35
C PRO A 249 13.91 6.97 -12.17
N LEU A 250 12.80 7.22 -11.48
CA LEU A 250 11.55 7.61 -12.11
C LEU A 250 11.64 9.05 -12.68
N GLN A 251 11.26 9.20 -13.93
CA GLN A 251 11.14 10.52 -14.56
C GLN A 251 9.71 11.02 -14.33
N CYS A 252 9.57 12.09 -13.55
CA CYS A 252 8.29 12.73 -13.23
C CYS A 252 8.38 14.22 -13.42
N GLU A 253 7.59 14.76 -14.32
CA GLU A 253 7.38 16.21 -14.42
C GLU A 253 6.34 16.62 -13.39
N VAL A 254 6.70 17.57 -12.52
CA VAL A 254 5.87 18.08 -11.44
C VAL A 254 5.55 19.54 -11.71
N THR A 255 4.26 19.87 -11.79
CA THR A 255 3.74 21.22 -11.94
C THR A 255 2.75 21.56 -10.83
N ASP A 256 2.29 22.81 -10.76
CA ASP A 256 1.22 23.19 -9.83
C ASP A 256 -0.13 22.50 -10.16
N ASP A 257 -0.29 22.11 -11.43
CA ASP A 257 -1.53 21.55 -11.97
C ASP A 257 -1.48 20.02 -12.14
N GLY A 258 -0.37 19.36 -11.80
CA GLY A 258 -0.31 17.90 -11.91
C GLY A 258 1.07 17.27 -11.90
N LEU A 259 1.03 15.96 -12.15
CA LEU A 259 2.19 15.07 -12.24
C LEU A 259 2.14 14.29 -13.55
N THR A 260 3.25 14.20 -14.27
CA THR A 260 3.32 13.50 -15.54
C THR A 260 4.50 12.54 -15.58
N TYR A 261 4.20 11.27 -15.78
CA TYR A 261 5.15 10.20 -16.09
C TYR A 261 4.91 9.72 -17.54
N SER A 262 5.68 8.74 -18.00
CA SER A 262 5.51 8.18 -19.35
C SER A 262 4.21 7.37 -19.51
N GLN A 263 3.79 6.62 -18.50
CA GLN A 263 2.61 5.73 -18.53
C GLN A 263 1.44 6.23 -17.69
N VAL A 264 1.67 7.14 -16.75
CA VAL A 264 0.67 7.64 -15.81
C VAL A 264 0.73 9.16 -15.76
N SER A 265 -0.41 9.80 -15.68
CA SER A 265 -0.50 11.25 -15.45
C SER A 265 -1.61 11.58 -14.47
N ALA A 266 -1.47 12.69 -13.77
CA ALA A 266 -2.46 13.23 -12.85
C ALA A 266 -2.66 14.72 -13.12
N VAL A 267 -3.89 15.15 -13.29
CA VAL A 267 -4.28 16.56 -13.46
C VAL A 267 -5.12 16.98 -12.26
N PHE A 268 -4.82 18.14 -11.69
CA PHE A 268 -5.42 18.64 -10.46
C PHE A 268 -6.48 19.71 -10.73
N ASP A 269 -7.69 19.47 -10.24
CA ASP A 269 -8.69 20.51 -10.03
C ASP A 269 -8.70 20.87 -8.53
N ARG A 270 -7.93 21.89 -8.17
CA ARG A 270 -7.79 22.30 -6.77
C ARG A 270 -9.04 22.98 -6.22
N ALA A 271 -9.88 23.54 -7.07
CA ALA A 271 -11.12 24.19 -6.67
C ALA A 271 -12.16 23.18 -6.19
N LEU A 272 -12.21 22.02 -6.81
CA LEU A 272 -13.11 20.93 -6.45
C LEU A 272 -12.43 19.83 -5.62
N GLY A 273 -11.12 19.92 -5.36
CA GLY A 273 -10.37 18.88 -4.65
C GLY A 273 -10.31 17.54 -5.41
N ILE A 274 -10.19 17.59 -6.74
CA ILE A 274 -10.24 16.43 -7.63
C ILE A 274 -8.88 16.21 -8.29
N VAL A 275 -8.50 14.95 -8.45
CA VAL A 275 -7.38 14.51 -9.30
C VAL A 275 -7.92 13.59 -10.38
N THR A 276 -7.65 13.90 -11.65
CA THR A 276 -7.89 12.98 -12.75
C THR A 276 -6.60 12.22 -13.07
N ILE A 277 -6.61 10.92 -12.80
CA ILE A 277 -5.49 10.00 -13.03
C ILE A 277 -5.76 9.23 -14.31
N THR A 278 -4.86 9.36 -15.29
CA THR A 278 -4.95 8.64 -16.56
C THR A 278 -3.79 7.65 -16.69
N LEU A 279 -4.13 6.37 -16.92
CA LEU A 279 -3.16 5.31 -17.18
C LEU A 279 -3.17 4.96 -18.67
N ARG A 280 -1.98 4.79 -19.25
CA ARG A 280 -1.82 4.44 -20.67
C ARG A 280 -1.63 2.94 -20.80
N GLY A 281 -2.40 2.34 -21.69
CA GLY A 281 -2.20 0.96 -22.16
C GLY A 281 -0.87 0.81 -22.91
N PRO A 282 -0.43 -0.43 -23.16
CA PRO A 282 0.81 -0.68 -23.89
C PRO A 282 0.72 -0.23 -25.34
N GLY A 283 1.84 0.22 -25.92
CA GLY A 283 1.92 0.75 -27.28
C GLY A 283 2.18 -0.31 -28.36
N GLY A 284 2.12 -1.61 -28.03
CA GLY A 284 2.37 -2.70 -28.97
C GLY A 284 2.38 -4.06 -28.30
N GLU A 285 2.75 -5.09 -29.05
CA GLU A 285 2.81 -6.47 -28.55
C GLU A 285 3.82 -6.63 -27.39
N PRO A 286 3.58 -7.59 -26.47
CA PRO A 286 4.51 -7.86 -25.37
C PRO A 286 5.88 -8.31 -25.89
N GLY A 287 6.93 -7.66 -25.39
CA GLY A 287 8.32 -8.04 -25.64
C GLY A 287 8.89 -8.93 -24.54
N ASP A 288 10.19 -9.24 -24.64
CA ASP A 288 10.90 -9.96 -23.60
C ASP A 288 11.03 -9.11 -22.33
N LEU A 289 10.59 -9.63 -21.20
CA LEU A 289 10.55 -8.91 -19.92
C LEU A 289 11.95 -8.54 -19.42
N HIS A 290 12.95 -9.43 -19.63
CA HIS A 290 14.31 -9.19 -19.16
C HIS A 290 15.05 -8.18 -20.04
N GLU A 291 14.79 -8.18 -21.35
CA GLU A 291 15.34 -7.16 -22.25
C GLU A 291 14.75 -5.78 -22.00
N GLN A 292 13.44 -5.70 -21.71
CA GLN A 292 12.77 -4.44 -21.42
C GLN A 292 13.11 -3.91 -20.00
N GLY A 293 13.38 -4.80 -19.06
CA GLY A 293 13.72 -4.43 -17.69
C GLY A 293 12.71 -3.50 -17.04
N ALA A 294 13.18 -2.41 -16.42
CA ALA A 294 12.34 -1.44 -15.73
C ALA A 294 11.44 -0.61 -16.68
N ASP A 295 11.75 -0.57 -17.97
CA ASP A 295 11.00 0.15 -19.00
C ASP A 295 9.86 -0.70 -19.60
N GLY A 296 9.81 -1.99 -19.28
CA GLY A 296 8.68 -2.85 -19.66
C GLY A 296 7.36 -2.28 -19.16
N TRP A 297 6.35 -2.24 -20.04
CA TRP A 297 5.11 -1.50 -19.81
C TRP A 297 4.51 -1.71 -18.41
N LEU A 298 4.28 -2.95 -18.00
CA LEU A 298 3.59 -3.21 -16.74
C LEU A 298 4.44 -2.85 -15.51
N LEU A 299 5.75 -3.07 -15.56
CA LEU A 299 6.65 -2.67 -14.47
C LEU A 299 6.76 -1.14 -14.39
N ALA A 300 6.92 -0.47 -15.53
CA ALA A 300 6.96 1.00 -15.59
C ALA A 300 5.65 1.62 -15.09
N LEU A 301 4.51 1.13 -15.59
CA LEU A 301 3.17 1.57 -15.14
C LEU A 301 3.00 1.39 -13.62
N THR A 302 3.37 0.23 -13.11
CA THR A 302 3.21 -0.11 -11.70
C THR A 302 4.07 0.79 -10.81
N ARG A 303 5.34 0.99 -11.17
CA ARG A 303 6.25 1.88 -10.44
C ARG A 303 5.74 3.32 -10.41
N GLN A 304 5.27 3.81 -11.56
CA GLN A 304 4.76 5.18 -11.70
C GLN A 304 3.45 5.38 -10.94
N LEU A 305 2.53 4.42 -11.02
CA LEU A 305 1.28 4.46 -10.26
C LEU A 305 1.53 4.39 -8.74
N ASP A 306 2.45 3.54 -8.30
CA ASP A 306 2.84 3.41 -6.90
C ASP A 306 3.42 4.74 -6.35
N ASP A 307 4.36 5.35 -7.06
CA ASP A 307 4.93 6.65 -6.70
C ASP A 307 3.87 7.75 -6.72
N LEU A 308 3.00 7.78 -7.74
CA LEU A 308 1.88 8.73 -7.81
C LEU A 308 0.96 8.65 -6.60
N ILE A 309 0.49 7.45 -6.25
CA ILE A 309 -0.40 7.24 -5.09
C ILE A 309 0.26 7.77 -3.82
N LEU A 310 1.53 7.43 -3.60
CA LEU A 310 2.28 7.83 -2.41
C LEU A 310 2.47 9.35 -2.35
N ARG A 311 2.82 9.99 -3.47
CA ARG A 311 2.95 11.45 -3.56
C ARG A 311 1.63 12.16 -3.30
N LEU A 312 0.54 11.72 -3.92
CA LEU A 312 -0.78 12.32 -3.72
C LEU A 312 -1.26 12.18 -2.27
N ARG A 313 -1.08 11.03 -1.65
CA ARG A 313 -1.46 10.80 -0.25
C ARG A 313 -0.71 11.70 0.73
N THR A 314 0.55 11.99 0.43
CA THR A 314 1.45 12.69 1.35
C THR A 314 1.48 14.19 1.09
N ASN A 315 1.51 14.61 -0.16
CA ASN A 315 1.70 16.02 -0.53
C ASN A 315 0.39 16.74 -0.88
N GLU A 316 -0.67 16.00 -1.29
CA GLU A 316 -1.92 16.56 -1.81
C GLU A 316 -3.12 16.04 -1.00
N MET A 317 -3.09 16.33 0.31
CA MET A 317 -4.09 15.80 1.25
C MET A 317 -5.50 16.35 1.02
N GLU A 318 -5.61 17.54 0.41
CA GLU A 318 -6.88 18.23 0.13
C GLU A 318 -7.54 17.75 -1.17
N LEU A 319 -6.80 17.03 -2.03
CA LEU A 319 -7.34 16.43 -3.25
C LEU A 319 -8.04 15.11 -2.92
N GLY A 320 -9.27 15.22 -2.41
CA GLY A 320 -10.01 14.13 -1.77
C GLY A 320 -10.72 13.16 -2.71
N THR A 321 -10.90 13.50 -3.98
CA THR A 321 -11.57 12.66 -4.98
C THR A 321 -10.63 12.36 -6.14
N TRP A 322 -10.42 11.09 -6.44
CA TRP A 322 -9.59 10.64 -7.55
C TRP A 322 -10.45 10.00 -8.63
N VAL A 323 -10.37 10.55 -9.83
CA VAL A 323 -11.01 10.01 -11.03
C VAL A 323 -10.00 9.14 -11.77
N LEU A 324 -10.34 7.88 -11.99
CA LEU A 324 -9.49 6.91 -12.66
C LEU A 324 -9.94 6.77 -14.13
N ARG A 325 -9.03 7.00 -15.05
CA ARG A 325 -9.21 6.84 -16.50
C ARG A 325 -8.11 5.97 -17.08
N THR A 326 -8.39 5.32 -18.18
CA THR A 326 -7.38 4.63 -19.00
C THR A 326 -7.51 5.07 -20.44
N VAL A 327 -6.42 4.98 -21.19
CA VAL A 327 -6.40 5.24 -22.64
C VAL A 327 -5.48 4.23 -23.31
N GLY A 328 -5.97 3.58 -24.38
CA GLY A 328 -5.20 2.60 -25.12
C GLY A 328 -6.06 1.49 -25.72
N ASP A 329 -5.40 0.43 -26.18
CA ASP A 329 -6.05 -0.74 -26.77
C ASP A 329 -6.25 -1.85 -25.71
N PRO A 330 -7.52 -2.24 -25.41
CA PRO A 330 -7.81 -3.31 -24.47
C PRO A 330 -7.18 -4.67 -24.86
N GLU A 331 -7.08 -4.98 -26.16
CA GLU A 331 -6.48 -6.24 -26.62
C GLU A 331 -4.99 -6.30 -26.33
N GLN A 332 -4.29 -5.17 -26.45
CA GLN A 332 -2.89 -5.08 -26.07
C GLN A 332 -2.70 -5.24 -24.56
N VAL A 333 -3.58 -4.68 -23.73
CA VAL A 333 -3.56 -4.91 -22.27
C VAL A 333 -3.68 -6.40 -21.96
N LEU A 334 -4.65 -7.08 -22.57
CA LEU A 334 -4.86 -8.52 -22.37
C LEU A 334 -3.69 -9.37 -22.90
N ALA A 335 -3.04 -8.95 -23.98
CA ALA A 335 -1.85 -9.63 -24.51
C ALA A 335 -0.69 -9.55 -23.51
N HIS A 336 -0.41 -8.38 -22.96
CA HIS A 336 0.61 -8.19 -21.94
C HIS A 336 0.28 -8.94 -20.64
N GLU A 337 -0.99 -8.93 -20.22
CA GLU A 337 -1.44 -9.71 -19.07
C GLU A 337 -1.18 -11.21 -19.26
N ARG A 338 -1.59 -11.77 -20.41
CA ARG A 338 -1.33 -13.19 -20.71
C ARG A 338 0.16 -13.53 -20.72
N ALA A 339 0.99 -12.64 -21.27
CA ALA A 339 2.44 -12.85 -21.30
C ALA A 339 3.04 -12.90 -19.88
N VAL A 340 2.63 -12.00 -19.00
CA VAL A 340 3.19 -11.92 -17.64
C VAL A 340 2.62 -13.02 -16.73
N LEU A 341 1.30 -13.27 -16.75
CA LEU A 341 0.68 -14.29 -15.91
C LEU A 341 0.96 -15.72 -16.37
N GLY A 342 1.24 -15.91 -17.66
CA GLY A 342 1.56 -17.22 -18.23
C GLY A 342 3.03 -17.61 -18.15
N ALA A 343 3.92 -16.69 -17.74
CA ALA A 343 5.35 -16.94 -17.66
C ALA A 343 5.72 -17.65 -16.35
N ASP A 344 6.47 -18.76 -16.48
CA ASP A 344 7.15 -19.39 -15.33
C ASP A 344 8.52 -18.72 -15.14
N ASP A 345 8.47 -17.48 -14.70
CA ASP A 345 9.62 -16.59 -14.59
C ASP A 345 9.58 -15.74 -13.32
N TRP A 346 10.72 -15.59 -12.66
CA TRP A 346 10.82 -14.84 -11.41
C TRP A 346 10.48 -13.35 -11.57
N LEU A 347 10.87 -12.74 -12.70
CA LEU A 347 10.62 -11.32 -12.96
C LEU A 347 9.12 -11.08 -13.21
N ALA A 348 8.50 -11.96 -14.00
CA ALA A 348 7.04 -11.92 -14.19
C ALA A 348 6.29 -12.03 -12.85
N ASN A 349 6.71 -12.98 -12.00
CA ASN A 349 6.15 -13.12 -10.65
C ASN A 349 6.29 -11.84 -9.81
N GLU A 350 7.46 -11.21 -9.82
CA GLU A 350 7.68 -9.96 -9.07
C GLU A 350 6.83 -8.80 -9.61
N ILE A 351 6.69 -8.69 -10.93
CA ILE A 351 5.84 -7.66 -11.57
C ILE A 351 4.38 -7.85 -11.17
N VAL A 352 3.85 -9.07 -11.24
CA VAL A 352 2.47 -9.40 -10.84
C VAL A 352 2.22 -9.05 -9.37
N HIS A 353 3.12 -9.46 -8.49
CA HIS A 353 2.97 -9.17 -7.06
C HIS A 353 3.19 -7.69 -6.73
N TYR A 354 4.01 -6.97 -7.50
CA TYR A 354 4.13 -5.52 -7.33
C TYR A 354 2.84 -4.81 -7.75
N PHE A 355 2.26 -5.16 -8.89
CA PHE A 355 0.97 -4.62 -9.31
C PHE A 355 -0.13 -4.92 -8.27
N LYS A 356 -0.19 -6.15 -7.77
CA LYS A 356 -1.10 -6.54 -6.67
C LYS A 356 -0.95 -5.63 -5.45
N ARG A 357 0.29 -5.40 -4.98
CA ARG A 357 0.54 -4.52 -3.83
C ARG A 357 0.15 -3.07 -4.10
N THR A 358 0.38 -2.59 -5.32
CA THR A 358 0.04 -1.23 -5.72
C THR A 358 -1.47 -1.01 -5.75
N VAL A 359 -2.23 -1.95 -6.31
CA VAL A 359 -3.70 -1.88 -6.30
C VAL A 359 -4.26 -1.98 -4.87
N LYS A 360 -3.63 -2.78 -3.99
CA LYS A 360 -4.00 -2.82 -2.55
C LYS A 360 -3.84 -1.46 -1.86
N ARG A 361 -2.94 -0.57 -2.32
CA ARG A 361 -2.86 0.79 -1.79
C ARG A 361 -4.14 1.58 -2.05
N LEU A 362 -4.79 1.37 -3.21
CA LEU A 362 -6.08 2.00 -3.52
C LEU A 362 -7.16 1.58 -2.52
N ASP A 363 -7.20 0.29 -2.14
CA ASP A 363 -8.19 -0.23 -1.20
C ASP A 363 -8.13 0.46 0.17
N VAL A 364 -6.94 0.89 0.62
CA VAL A 364 -6.73 1.57 1.91
C VAL A 364 -6.49 3.07 1.78
N THR A 365 -6.53 3.62 0.58
CA THR A 365 -6.40 5.05 0.34
C THR A 365 -7.66 5.77 0.77
N SER A 366 -7.52 6.72 1.70
CA SER A 366 -8.63 7.53 2.20
C SER A 366 -8.97 8.65 1.21
N ARG A 367 -9.34 8.26 0.01
CA ARG A 367 -9.81 9.13 -1.07
C ARG A 367 -11.01 8.48 -1.72
N SER A 368 -11.96 9.28 -2.17
CA SER A 368 -13.06 8.78 -3.00
C SER A 368 -12.53 8.42 -4.37
N LEU A 369 -12.76 7.20 -4.83
CA LEU A 369 -12.28 6.69 -6.10
C LEU A 369 -13.45 6.51 -7.06
N ILE A 370 -13.39 7.15 -8.22
CA ILE A 370 -14.44 7.10 -9.24
C ILE A 370 -13.80 6.72 -10.58
N ALA A 371 -14.19 5.59 -11.14
CA ALA A 371 -13.75 5.18 -12.47
C ALA A 371 -14.69 5.75 -13.54
N VAL A 372 -14.10 6.37 -14.56
CA VAL A 372 -14.79 6.95 -15.71
C VAL A 372 -14.30 6.26 -16.97
N ILE A 373 -15.23 5.58 -17.65
CA ILE A 373 -14.96 4.69 -18.78
C ILE A 373 -15.59 5.29 -20.03
N GLU A 374 -14.76 5.75 -20.95
CA GLU A 374 -15.17 6.39 -22.20
C GLU A 374 -14.62 5.63 -23.41
N PRO A 375 -15.11 5.90 -24.63
CA PRO A 375 -14.45 5.37 -25.83
C PRO A 375 -12.95 5.66 -25.82
N GLY A 376 -12.12 4.73 -26.28
CA GLY A 376 -10.67 4.79 -26.18
C GLY A 376 -10.09 4.34 -24.84
N SER A 377 -10.93 3.98 -23.85
CA SER A 377 -10.48 3.37 -22.60
C SER A 377 -10.01 1.93 -22.82
N CYS A 378 -9.06 1.50 -22.01
CA CYS A 378 -8.55 0.12 -22.01
C CYS A 378 -8.71 -0.57 -20.65
N PHE A 379 -9.87 -0.39 -20.00
CA PHE A 379 -10.21 -1.13 -18.78
C PHE A 379 -10.51 -2.59 -19.13
N ALA A 380 -9.44 -3.37 -19.20
CA ALA A 380 -9.50 -4.80 -19.51
C ALA A 380 -8.56 -5.56 -18.56
N GLY A 381 -8.95 -6.76 -18.15
CA GLY A 381 -8.15 -7.64 -17.31
C GLY A 381 -7.58 -6.92 -16.08
N LEU A 382 -6.26 -6.93 -15.94
CA LEU A 382 -5.56 -6.31 -14.78
C LEU A 382 -5.85 -4.80 -14.63
N LEU A 383 -6.04 -4.05 -15.72
CA LEU A 383 -6.41 -2.63 -15.61
C LEU A 383 -7.85 -2.43 -15.15
N PHE A 384 -8.73 -3.40 -15.38
CA PHE A 384 -10.09 -3.35 -14.83
C PHE A 384 -10.12 -3.51 -13.30
N GLU A 385 -9.08 -4.11 -12.69
CA GLU A 385 -8.93 -4.13 -11.23
C GLU A 385 -8.93 -2.71 -10.60
N LEU A 386 -8.43 -1.72 -11.33
CA LEU A 386 -8.44 -0.31 -10.89
C LEU A 386 -9.87 0.25 -10.83
N ALA A 387 -10.68 -0.07 -11.83
CA ALA A 387 -12.10 0.30 -11.84
C ALA A 387 -12.89 -0.45 -10.76
N LEU A 388 -12.60 -1.74 -10.56
CA LEU A 388 -13.22 -2.53 -9.49
C LEU A 388 -12.81 -2.06 -8.08
N ALA A 389 -11.62 -1.47 -7.93
CA ALA A 389 -11.18 -0.85 -6.67
C ALA A 389 -11.88 0.49 -6.40
N ALA A 390 -12.47 1.13 -7.41
CA ALA A 390 -13.17 2.39 -7.25
C ALA A 390 -14.50 2.21 -6.50
N ASP A 391 -14.90 3.27 -5.79
CA ASP A 391 -16.16 3.30 -5.04
C ASP A 391 -17.39 3.36 -5.96
N ARG A 392 -17.21 3.98 -7.16
CA ARG A 392 -18.21 4.04 -8.21
C ARG A 392 -17.55 3.93 -9.59
N GLN A 393 -18.29 3.37 -10.56
CA GLN A 393 -17.89 3.26 -11.96
C GLN A 393 -18.99 3.76 -12.87
N TYR A 394 -18.62 4.60 -13.83
CA TYR A 394 -19.52 5.12 -14.86
C TYR A 394 -18.96 4.82 -16.23
N ILE A 395 -19.79 4.32 -17.13
CA ILE A 395 -19.42 4.02 -18.52
C ILE A 395 -20.33 4.78 -19.47
N LEU A 396 -19.73 5.48 -20.44
CA LEU A 396 -20.49 6.21 -21.46
C LEU A 396 -21.20 5.25 -22.43
N ASP A 397 -22.51 5.33 -22.51
CA ASP A 397 -23.31 4.61 -23.52
C ASP A 397 -23.59 5.51 -24.72
N GLY A 398 -22.56 5.78 -25.51
CA GLY A 398 -22.60 6.67 -26.66
C GLY A 398 -21.26 6.76 -27.39
N PRO A 399 -21.18 7.58 -28.44
CA PRO A 399 -19.92 7.91 -29.11
C PRO A 399 -19.04 8.81 -28.23
N PRO A 400 -17.76 9.07 -28.62
CA PRO A 400 -16.96 10.10 -27.98
C PRO A 400 -17.68 11.46 -28.01
N ILE A 401 -17.58 12.22 -26.90
CA ILE A 401 -18.29 13.51 -26.75
C ILE A 401 -17.84 14.54 -27.79
N ASP A 402 -16.61 14.47 -28.26
CA ASP A 402 -16.02 15.37 -29.26
C ASP A 402 -16.19 14.86 -30.71
N ASP A 403 -16.78 13.67 -30.93
CA ASP A 403 -17.00 13.07 -32.23
C ASP A 403 -18.29 12.22 -32.24
N GLU A 404 -19.45 12.89 -32.37
CA GLU A 404 -20.77 12.27 -32.36
C GLU A 404 -21.00 11.27 -33.55
N ASP A 405 -20.24 11.44 -34.63
CA ASP A 405 -20.32 10.56 -35.80
C ASP A 405 -19.46 9.30 -35.69
N SER A 406 -18.64 9.19 -34.63
CA SER A 406 -17.80 8.03 -34.40
C SER A 406 -18.60 6.77 -34.10
N GLU A 407 -18.11 5.64 -34.62
CA GLU A 407 -18.62 4.31 -34.26
C GLU A 407 -17.97 3.72 -33.02
N GLU A 408 -16.95 4.40 -32.48
CA GLU A 408 -16.24 3.93 -31.29
C GLU A 408 -17.15 3.95 -30.05
N ARG A 409 -17.08 2.90 -29.26
CA ARG A 409 -17.88 2.74 -28.03
C ARG A 409 -16.98 2.32 -26.87
N ALA A 410 -17.33 2.77 -25.68
CA ALA A 410 -16.71 2.29 -24.46
C ALA A 410 -17.03 0.82 -24.23
N SER A 411 -16.07 0.09 -23.67
CA SER A 411 -16.25 -1.30 -23.26
C SER A 411 -15.36 -1.64 -22.08
N VAL A 412 -15.68 -2.73 -21.39
CA VAL A 412 -14.81 -3.38 -20.41
C VAL A 412 -14.66 -4.85 -20.77
N THR A 413 -13.52 -5.44 -20.41
CA THR A 413 -13.27 -6.85 -20.66
C THR A 413 -12.74 -7.52 -19.41
N LEU A 414 -13.46 -8.53 -18.92
CA LEU A 414 -12.98 -9.41 -17.86
C LEU A 414 -11.95 -10.39 -18.40
N SER A 415 -11.00 -10.77 -17.57
CA SER A 415 -10.04 -11.84 -17.84
C SER A 415 -9.98 -12.82 -16.68
N PRO A 416 -9.33 -13.98 -16.85
CA PRO A 416 -9.08 -14.89 -15.73
C PRO A 416 -8.35 -14.25 -14.55
N ALA A 417 -7.58 -13.20 -14.78
CA ALA A 417 -6.86 -12.46 -13.73
C ALA A 417 -7.80 -11.85 -12.68
N ASN A 418 -8.99 -11.41 -13.08
CA ASN A 418 -9.98 -10.80 -12.18
C ASN A 418 -10.59 -11.79 -11.17
N PHE A 419 -10.35 -13.10 -11.36
CA PHE A 419 -10.91 -14.17 -10.53
C PHE A 419 -9.88 -14.84 -9.59
N GLY A 420 -8.72 -14.21 -9.35
CA GLY A 420 -7.75 -14.79 -8.42
C GLY A 420 -6.37 -14.15 -8.35
N ALA A 421 -5.89 -13.48 -9.41
CA ALA A 421 -4.51 -12.99 -9.46
C ALA A 421 -4.22 -11.81 -8.52
N PHE A 422 -5.23 -10.99 -8.21
CA PHE A 422 -5.06 -9.73 -7.49
C PHE A 422 -5.98 -9.62 -6.27
N PRO A 423 -5.81 -10.49 -5.24
CA PRO A 423 -6.65 -10.44 -4.04
C PRO A 423 -6.42 -9.12 -3.26
N MET A 424 -7.47 -8.68 -2.59
CA MET A 424 -7.44 -7.60 -1.61
C MET A 424 -6.76 -8.04 -0.30
N GLY A 425 -6.59 -7.10 0.62
CA GLY A 425 -6.01 -7.39 1.94
C GLY A 425 -6.78 -8.39 2.79
N ASN A 426 -8.07 -8.57 2.55
CA ASN A 426 -8.92 -9.57 3.22
C ASN A 426 -8.92 -10.96 2.52
N GLY A 427 -8.14 -11.12 1.46
CA GLY A 427 -8.02 -12.38 0.70
C GLY A 427 -9.06 -12.60 -0.39
N LEU A 428 -10.09 -11.76 -0.49
CA LEU A 428 -11.08 -11.81 -1.57
C LEU A 428 -10.57 -11.08 -2.82
N THR A 429 -11.00 -11.52 -3.99
CA THR A 429 -10.91 -10.70 -5.19
C THR A 429 -11.90 -9.53 -5.09
N ARG A 430 -11.70 -8.47 -5.90
CA ARG A 430 -12.64 -7.34 -5.93
C ARG A 430 -14.00 -7.73 -6.48
N LEU A 431 -14.07 -8.72 -7.39
CA LEU A 431 -15.33 -9.30 -7.84
C LEU A 431 -16.02 -10.08 -6.70
N GLU A 432 -15.31 -10.91 -5.94
CA GLU A 432 -15.88 -11.61 -4.78
C GLU A 432 -16.36 -10.63 -3.70
N SER A 433 -15.64 -9.52 -3.50
CA SER A 433 -16.07 -8.46 -2.58
C SER A 433 -17.33 -7.75 -3.08
N ARG A 434 -17.42 -7.47 -4.40
CA ARG A 434 -18.55 -6.80 -5.02
C ARG A 434 -19.82 -7.66 -5.02
N PHE A 435 -19.67 -8.95 -5.26
CA PHE A 435 -20.74 -9.95 -5.33
C PHE A 435 -20.62 -10.99 -4.22
N TYR A 436 -20.51 -10.50 -2.98
CA TYR A 436 -20.20 -11.34 -1.82
C TYR A 436 -21.28 -12.39 -1.59
N LEU A 437 -20.88 -13.67 -1.60
CA LEU A 437 -21.74 -14.86 -1.49
C LEU A 437 -22.71 -15.07 -2.68
N GLU A 438 -22.43 -14.47 -3.83
CA GLU A 438 -23.19 -14.65 -5.06
C GLU A 438 -22.44 -15.56 -6.05
N ASP A 439 -22.14 -16.79 -5.65
CA ASP A 439 -21.30 -17.73 -6.41
C ASP A 439 -21.81 -18.01 -7.82
N ASP A 440 -23.13 -18.10 -8.02
CA ASP A 440 -23.73 -18.30 -9.35
C ASP A 440 -23.48 -17.11 -10.28
N HIS A 441 -23.52 -15.88 -9.73
CA HIS A 441 -23.24 -14.66 -10.49
C HIS A 441 -21.75 -14.59 -10.85
N LEU A 442 -20.86 -14.89 -9.91
CA LEU A 442 -19.42 -14.96 -10.18
C LEU A 442 -19.09 -16.02 -11.24
N ALA A 443 -19.75 -17.19 -11.20
CA ALA A 443 -19.60 -18.22 -12.22
C ALA A 443 -20.11 -17.73 -13.60
N TRP A 444 -21.17 -16.94 -13.63
CA TRP A 444 -21.65 -16.31 -14.86
C TRP A 444 -20.63 -15.31 -15.41
N LEU A 445 -20.16 -14.37 -14.59
CA LEU A 445 -19.13 -13.40 -14.99
C LEU A 445 -17.87 -14.09 -15.55
N LYS A 446 -17.47 -15.21 -14.95
CA LYS A 446 -16.32 -15.99 -15.43
C LYS A 446 -16.51 -16.55 -16.83
N ARG A 447 -17.75 -16.90 -17.22
CA ARG A 447 -18.07 -17.33 -18.58
C ARG A 447 -18.04 -16.19 -19.61
N GLU A 448 -18.27 -14.96 -19.16
CA GLU A 448 -18.21 -13.75 -20.01
C GLU A 448 -16.76 -13.23 -20.22
N SER A 449 -15.78 -13.80 -19.52
CA SER A 449 -14.36 -13.41 -19.64
C SER A 449 -13.85 -13.55 -21.07
N GLY A 450 -13.03 -12.61 -21.51
CA GLY A 450 -12.33 -12.61 -22.79
C GLY A 450 -13.08 -11.93 -23.93
N ARG A 451 -14.31 -11.46 -23.71
CA ARG A 451 -15.02 -10.64 -24.69
C ARG A 451 -15.29 -9.22 -24.18
N PRO A 452 -15.26 -8.21 -25.07
CA PRO A 452 -15.70 -6.87 -24.72
C PRO A 452 -17.18 -6.87 -24.33
N LEU A 453 -17.52 -6.20 -23.24
CA LEU A 453 -18.88 -5.97 -22.76
C LEU A 453 -19.28 -4.54 -23.12
N THR A 454 -20.46 -4.40 -23.75
CA THR A 454 -21.04 -3.08 -24.06
C THR A 454 -21.44 -2.34 -22.77
N PRO A 455 -21.66 -1.02 -22.82
CA PRO A 455 -22.11 -0.26 -21.64
C PRO A 455 -23.36 -0.86 -21.00
N GLY A 456 -24.37 -1.21 -21.80
CA GLY A 456 -25.60 -1.83 -21.32
C GLY A 456 -25.38 -3.18 -20.66
N GLU A 457 -24.60 -4.09 -21.29
CA GLU A 457 -24.22 -5.38 -20.67
C GLU A 457 -23.44 -5.20 -19.37
N THR A 458 -22.51 -4.26 -19.34
CA THR A 458 -21.70 -3.97 -18.16
C THR A 458 -22.56 -3.52 -16.98
N LYS A 459 -23.58 -2.70 -17.24
CA LYS A 459 -24.56 -2.26 -16.25
C LYS A 459 -25.45 -3.43 -15.79
N GLU A 460 -25.98 -4.22 -16.72
CA GLU A 460 -26.83 -5.38 -16.42
C GLU A 460 -26.09 -6.42 -15.56
N LEU A 461 -24.80 -6.64 -15.84
CA LEU A 461 -23.95 -7.55 -15.07
C LEU A 461 -23.50 -6.97 -13.72
N GLY A 462 -23.84 -5.72 -13.41
CA GLY A 462 -23.50 -5.06 -12.15
C GLY A 462 -22.01 -4.69 -12.03
N LEU A 463 -21.29 -4.61 -13.13
CA LEU A 463 -19.85 -4.28 -13.15
C LEU A 463 -19.58 -2.77 -13.09
N VAL A 464 -20.60 -1.95 -13.36
CA VAL A 464 -20.56 -0.50 -13.21
C VAL A 464 -21.75 0.00 -12.41
N THR A 465 -21.63 1.21 -11.87
CA THR A 465 -22.71 1.87 -11.13
C THR A 465 -23.81 2.34 -12.08
N ASP A 466 -23.44 2.98 -13.18
CA ASP A 466 -24.37 3.44 -14.20
C ASP A 466 -23.71 3.56 -15.59
N ALA A 467 -24.56 3.65 -16.63
CA ALA A 467 -24.18 3.82 -18.02
C ALA A 467 -25.02 4.94 -18.67
N PRO A 468 -24.74 6.22 -18.35
CA PRO A 468 -25.41 7.36 -18.95
C PRO A 468 -25.14 7.44 -20.47
N ASP A 469 -26.12 7.96 -21.22
CA ASP A 469 -25.92 8.25 -22.63
C ASP A 469 -25.09 9.53 -22.84
N ASP A 470 -24.77 9.82 -24.10
CA ASP A 470 -23.95 10.97 -24.50
C ASP A 470 -24.62 12.32 -24.22
N LEU A 471 -25.94 12.39 -24.15
CA LEU A 471 -26.66 13.62 -23.84
C LEU A 471 -26.53 14.02 -22.37
N ASP A 472 -26.55 13.04 -21.49
CA ASP A 472 -26.54 13.26 -20.04
C ASP A 472 -25.13 13.10 -19.43
N TRP A 473 -24.14 12.56 -20.17
CA TRP A 473 -22.83 12.16 -19.65
C TRP A 473 -22.07 13.23 -18.88
N GLU A 474 -21.85 14.39 -19.51
CA GLU A 474 -21.05 15.45 -18.87
C GLU A 474 -21.71 15.99 -17.60
N ASP A 475 -23.04 16.15 -17.62
CA ASP A 475 -23.80 16.62 -16.48
C ASP A 475 -23.83 15.58 -15.35
N GLU A 476 -24.02 14.31 -15.64
CA GLU A 476 -24.01 13.22 -14.65
C GLU A 476 -22.65 13.12 -13.96
N ILE A 477 -21.56 13.09 -14.72
CA ILE A 477 -20.21 13.03 -14.14
C ILE A 477 -19.93 14.26 -13.29
N ARG A 478 -20.26 15.46 -13.77
CA ARG A 478 -20.10 16.69 -13.01
C ARG A 478 -20.88 16.67 -11.69
N ILE A 479 -22.15 16.26 -11.72
CA ILE A 479 -23.01 16.17 -10.53
C ILE A 479 -22.46 15.18 -9.53
N VAL A 480 -21.98 14.01 -9.98
CA VAL A 480 -21.36 13.00 -9.13
C VAL A 480 -20.13 13.55 -8.42
N LEU A 481 -19.26 14.25 -9.14
CA LEU A 481 -18.01 14.80 -8.59
C LEU A 481 -18.28 15.95 -7.62
N GLU A 482 -19.11 16.92 -8.00
CA GLU A 482 -19.48 18.05 -7.15
C GLU A 482 -20.20 17.59 -5.87
N SER A 483 -21.14 16.66 -6.01
CA SER A 483 -21.84 16.07 -4.86
C SER A 483 -20.86 15.38 -3.90
N ARG A 484 -19.92 14.59 -4.45
CA ARG A 484 -18.91 13.90 -3.63
C ARG A 484 -18.01 14.88 -2.90
N ALA A 485 -17.56 15.93 -3.57
CA ALA A 485 -16.71 16.98 -3.01
C ALA A 485 -17.40 17.79 -1.90
N SER A 486 -18.74 17.85 -1.88
CA SER A 486 -19.51 18.61 -0.88
C SER A 486 -19.71 17.87 0.46
N LEU A 487 -19.35 16.60 0.55
CA LEU A 487 -19.56 15.76 1.73
C LEU A 487 -18.37 15.83 2.69
N SER A 488 -18.64 15.56 3.98
CA SER A 488 -17.59 15.52 5.00
C SER A 488 -16.47 14.52 4.64
N PRO A 489 -15.21 14.98 4.53
CA PRO A 489 -14.07 14.12 4.23
C PRO A 489 -13.89 12.99 5.25
N ASP A 490 -14.10 13.26 6.52
CA ASP A 490 -13.97 12.28 7.59
C ASP A 490 -15.06 11.19 7.51
N ALA A 491 -16.31 11.59 7.24
CA ALA A 491 -17.42 10.66 7.08
C ALA A 491 -17.26 9.78 5.83
N LEU A 492 -16.81 10.36 4.71
CA LEU A 492 -16.49 9.61 3.50
C LEU A 492 -15.37 8.59 3.75
N THR A 493 -14.30 8.98 4.43
CA THR A 493 -13.19 8.09 4.77
C THR A 493 -13.66 6.88 5.57
N GLY A 494 -14.47 7.09 6.60
CA GLY A 494 -15.02 5.99 7.41
C GLY A 494 -15.99 5.09 6.63
N MET A 495 -16.87 5.68 5.82
CA MET A 495 -17.81 4.93 4.97
C MET A 495 -17.08 4.07 3.95
N GLU A 496 -16.15 4.65 3.21
CA GLU A 496 -15.37 3.97 2.17
C GLU A 496 -14.56 2.81 2.76
N ALA A 497 -13.89 3.03 3.90
CA ALA A 497 -13.15 1.98 4.61
C ALA A 497 -14.02 0.79 5.03
N ASN A 498 -15.30 1.03 5.36
CA ASN A 498 -16.24 -0.04 5.68
C ASN A 498 -16.76 -0.76 4.43
N HIS A 499 -17.11 -0.03 3.36
CA HIS A 499 -17.70 -0.61 2.17
C HIS A 499 -16.70 -1.40 1.32
N ARG A 500 -15.41 -1.00 1.25
CA ARG A 500 -14.39 -1.65 0.43
C ARG A 500 -14.04 -3.07 0.90
N PHE A 501 -14.22 -3.37 2.17
CA PHE A 501 -13.85 -4.67 2.77
C PHE A 501 -15.08 -5.46 3.23
N VAL A 502 -15.82 -6.02 2.29
CA VAL A 502 -16.94 -6.94 2.54
C VAL A 502 -16.40 -8.31 2.97
N GLY A 503 -17.11 -9.02 3.89
CA GLY A 503 -16.61 -10.32 4.40
C GLY A 503 -15.22 -10.19 5.06
N PRO A 504 -14.45 -11.26 5.21
CA PRO A 504 -14.89 -12.56 5.69
C PRO A 504 -15.07 -12.63 7.21
N GLU A 505 -14.99 -11.51 7.93
CA GLU A 505 -15.29 -11.44 9.37
C GLU A 505 -16.79 -11.62 9.63
N THR A 506 -17.17 -11.92 10.87
CA THR A 506 -18.60 -11.89 11.25
C THR A 506 -19.13 -10.45 11.24
N ILE A 507 -20.44 -10.29 11.00
CA ILE A 507 -21.11 -8.97 11.06
C ILE A 507 -20.84 -8.28 12.40
N GLU A 508 -20.94 -9.04 13.49
CA GLU A 508 -20.76 -8.49 14.85
C GLU A 508 -19.34 -7.95 15.07
N THR A 509 -18.30 -8.70 14.70
CA THR A 509 -16.91 -8.24 14.84
C THR A 509 -16.60 -7.08 13.93
N LYS A 510 -17.17 -7.01 12.72
CA LYS A 510 -17.02 -5.86 11.82
C LYS A 510 -17.68 -4.60 12.36
N ILE A 511 -18.89 -4.72 12.94
CA ILE A 511 -19.57 -3.58 13.55
C ILE A 511 -18.72 -3.00 14.69
N PHE A 512 -18.27 -3.81 15.62
CA PHE A 512 -17.57 -3.32 16.80
C PHE A 512 -16.07 -3.05 16.56
N GLY A 513 -15.41 -3.84 15.73
CA GLY A 513 -13.98 -3.70 15.46
C GLY A 513 -13.65 -2.67 14.36
N ARG A 514 -14.59 -2.36 13.47
CA ARG A 514 -14.37 -1.45 12.35
C ARG A 514 -15.33 -0.27 12.32
N LEU A 515 -16.64 -0.52 12.13
CA LEU A 515 -17.62 0.56 12.00
C LEU A 515 -17.65 1.45 13.25
N ALA A 516 -17.77 0.85 14.44
CA ALA A 516 -17.79 1.57 15.69
C ALA A 516 -16.47 2.32 15.97
N ALA A 517 -15.31 1.75 15.59
CA ALA A 517 -14.02 2.41 15.72
C ALA A 517 -13.94 3.67 14.84
N TRP A 518 -14.36 3.58 13.57
CA TRP A 518 -14.45 4.75 12.68
C TRP A 518 -15.42 5.79 13.19
N GLN A 519 -16.60 5.39 13.63
CA GLN A 519 -17.60 6.32 14.17
C GLN A 519 -17.09 7.02 15.44
N ASN A 520 -16.41 6.30 16.33
CA ASN A 520 -15.79 6.88 17.52
C ASN A 520 -14.76 7.97 17.15
N TRP A 521 -13.93 7.72 16.12
CA TRP A 521 -12.99 8.71 15.61
C TRP A 521 -13.71 9.91 14.96
N ILE A 522 -14.75 9.67 14.14
CA ILE A 522 -15.50 10.74 13.45
C ILE A 522 -16.18 11.67 14.47
N PHE A 523 -16.74 11.16 15.56
CA PHE A 523 -17.42 11.96 16.57
C PHE A 523 -16.54 13.03 17.23
N VAL A 524 -15.23 12.84 17.30
CA VAL A 524 -14.30 13.82 17.87
C VAL A 524 -13.68 14.74 16.83
N ARG A 525 -13.97 14.53 15.55
CA ARG A 525 -13.43 15.35 14.46
C ARG A 525 -14.15 16.70 14.36
N PRO A 526 -13.42 17.80 14.05
CA PRO A 526 -14.02 19.12 13.85
C PRO A 526 -15.14 19.13 12.81
N ASN A 527 -15.00 18.38 11.71
CA ASN A 527 -16.02 18.28 10.65
C ASN A 527 -17.37 17.76 11.15
N ALA A 528 -17.39 16.94 12.19
CA ALA A 528 -18.62 16.45 12.81
C ALA A 528 -19.07 17.37 13.97
N SER A 529 -18.23 17.56 14.98
CA SER A 529 -18.61 18.14 16.28
C SER A 529 -18.00 19.51 16.58
N GLY A 530 -17.18 20.06 15.70
CA GLY A 530 -16.65 21.42 15.81
C GLY A 530 -17.74 22.50 15.73
N GLU A 531 -17.36 23.74 15.94
CA GLU A 531 -18.31 24.89 15.93
C GLU A 531 -19.04 25.02 14.59
N GLU A 532 -18.34 24.79 13.48
CA GLU A 532 -18.87 24.79 12.11
C GLU A 532 -19.20 23.38 11.58
N GLY A 533 -19.08 22.36 12.43
CA GLY A 533 -19.30 20.97 12.08
C GLY A 533 -20.77 20.62 11.83
N ALA A 534 -20.97 19.53 11.09
CA ALA A 534 -22.29 19.14 10.61
C ALA A 534 -23.32 18.89 11.72
N LEU A 535 -22.93 18.28 12.84
CA LEU A 535 -23.83 18.00 13.95
C LEU A 535 -24.38 19.30 14.62
N ARG A 536 -23.55 20.34 14.70
CA ARG A 536 -23.98 21.63 15.29
C ARG A 536 -24.78 22.50 14.32
N ARG A 537 -24.47 22.42 13.03
CA ARG A 537 -25.13 23.19 11.98
C ARG A 537 -26.45 22.56 11.52
N TYR A 538 -26.69 21.29 11.82
CA TYR A 538 -27.91 20.61 11.43
C TYR A 538 -29.15 21.29 11.99
N GLY A 539 -30.12 21.61 11.12
CA GLY A 539 -31.38 22.28 11.50
C GLY A 539 -31.28 23.78 11.72
N THR A 540 -30.10 24.40 11.60
CA THR A 540 -29.95 25.87 11.81
C THR A 540 -30.12 26.68 10.53
N GLY A 541 -30.24 26.05 9.37
CA GLY A 541 -30.25 26.71 8.06
C GLY A 541 -28.86 27.13 7.56
N GLN A 542 -27.79 26.87 8.33
CA GLN A 542 -26.41 27.12 7.93
C GLN A 542 -25.76 25.82 7.43
N LYS A 543 -24.95 25.93 6.39
CA LYS A 543 -24.13 24.78 5.89
C LYS A 543 -22.95 24.54 6.83
N ALA A 544 -22.58 23.27 7.00
CA ALA A 544 -21.34 22.92 7.64
C ALA A 544 -20.14 23.37 6.77
N VAL A 545 -19.04 23.72 7.44
CA VAL A 545 -17.74 24.01 6.79
C VAL A 545 -16.77 22.91 7.17
N PHE A 546 -16.13 22.32 6.17
CA PHE A 546 -15.23 21.19 6.37
C PHE A 546 -13.77 21.57 6.11
N ASP A 547 -12.87 20.95 6.87
CA ASP A 547 -11.45 20.84 6.52
C ASP A 547 -11.34 19.69 5.51
N ASP A 548 -10.93 20.00 4.30
CA ASP A 548 -10.95 19.06 3.16
C ASP A 548 -9.84 18.00 3.21
N LYS A 549 -8.92 18.09 4.17
CA LYS A 549 -7.82 17.12 4.29
C LYS A 549 -8.33 15.72 4.57
N ARG A 550 -7.85 14.79 3.75
CA ARG A 550 -8.10 13.34 3.91
C ARG A 550 -6.90 12.66 4.59
N VAL A 551 -7.17 11.60 5.37
CA VAL A 551 -6.18 10.85 6.16
C VAL A 551 -5.85 9.48 5.59
#